data_f66497e2832a0150cb649a941ebf6863
#
_entry.id   f66497e2832a0150cb649a941ebf6863
#
_cell.length_a   1.000
_cell.length_b   1.000
_cell.length_c   1.000
_cell.angle_alpha   90.00
_cell.angle_beta   90.00
_cell.angle_gamma   90.00
#
_symmetry.space_group_name_H-M   'P 1'
#
loop_
_entity.id
_entity.type
_entity.pdbx_description
1 polymer ?
#
loop_
_entity_poly.entity_id
_entity_poly.type
_entity_poly.pdbx_seq_one_letter_code
_entity_poly.pdbx_strand_id
1 'polypeptide(L)'
;MKEIKGNQTVYLEDYDITVNKYLTYAQIQQIANAVVAASVNDSDDTWANRETNIDMLVLYHATDIGKEKLEEIGHDVLLTSGLIDAVRYRIENIYSVNDAIDYIENNQRAINKMLKSLPKILEDSKGLQGLMKKHG
;
A
#
# COMPACT_ATOMS: atom_id res chain seq x y z
N MET A 1 4.42 30.25 -19.22
CA MET A 1 4.05 28.88 -18.84
C MET A 1 5.10 28.30 -17.89
N LYS A 2 4.67 27.64 -16.83
CA LYS A 2 5.58 26.94 -15.95
C LYS A 2 6.30 25.81 -16.68
N GLU A 3 7.58 25.67 -16.42
CA GLU A 3 8.35 24.53 -16.90
C GLU A 3 7.83 23.23 -16.27
N ILE A 4 7.62 22.22 -17.10
CA ILE A 4 7.21 20.90 -16.62
C ILE A 4 8.49 20.11 -16.26
N LYS A 5 8.61 19.78 -14.98
CA LYS A 5 9.77 19.03 -14.47
C LYS A 5 9.35 17.61 -14.14
N GLY A 6 10.28 16.67 -14.27
CA GLY A 6 10.11 15.32 -13.76
C GLY A 6 10.14 15.30 -12.24
N ASN A 7 10.08 14.10 -11.67
CA ASN A 7 10.14 13.92 -10.23
C ASN A 7 11.44 14.51 -9.68
N GLN A 8 11.32 15.26 -8.60
CA GLN A 8 12.45 15.89 -7.93
C GLN A 8 12.84 15.10 -6.70
N THR A 9 14.10 15.28 -6.28
CA THR A 9 14.63 14.63 -5.10
C THR A 9 15.06 15.64 -4.05
N VAL A 10 15.08 15.20 -2.79
CA VAL A 10 15.64 15.94 -1.67
C VAL A 10 16.71 15.09 -1.00
N TYR A 11 17.87 15.67 -0.75
CA TYR A 11 18.93 15.00 -0.01
C TYR A 11 18.82 15.32 1.47
N LEU A 12 18.73 14.28 2.29
CA LEU A 12 18.71 14.39 3.74
C LEU A 12 20.14 14.20 4.26
N GLU A 13 20.81 15.30 4.51
CA GLU A 13 22.21 15.31 4.90
C GLU A 13 22.49 14.50 6.17
N ASP A 14 21.61 14.63 7.18
CA ASP A 14 21.78 13.96 8.46
C ASP A 14 21.79 12.43 8.35
N TYR A 15 21.19 11.89 7.29
CA TYR A 15 21.05 10.45 7.08
C TYR A 15 21.78 9.95 5.84
N ASP A 16 22.34 10.87 5.03
CA ASP A 16 22.96 10.55 3.74
C ASP A 16 22.00 9.75 2.84
N ILE A 17 20.78 10.25 2.67
CA ILE A 17 19.71 9.58 1.94
C ILE A 17 19.06 10.56 0.99
N THR A 18 18.76 10.10 -0.23
CA THR A 18 18.01 10.86 -1.23
C THR A 18 16.56 10.38 -1.24
N VAL A 19 15.62 11.32 -1.17
CA VAL A 19 14.19 11.05 -1.14
C VAL A 19 13.54 11.63 -2.39
N ASN A 20 12.70 10.83 -3.06
CA ASN A 20 11.85 11.31 -4.13
C ASN A 20 10.68 12.12 -3.56
N LYS A 21 10.43 13.31 -4.10
CA LYS A 21 9.34 14.19 -3.63
C LYS A 21 7.95 13.63 -3.89
N TYR A 22 7.83 12.75 -4.89
CA TYR A 22 6.55 12.16 -5.26
C TYR A 22 6.70 10.65 -5.45
N LEU A 23 5.72 9.91 -4.98
CA LEU A 23 5.54 8.52 -5.37
C LEU A 23 4.81 8.47 -6.71
N THR A 24 5.21 7.57 -7.60
CA THR A 24 4.46 7.33 -8.83
C THR A 24 3.18 6.56 -8.51
N TYR A 25 2.19 6.63 -9.41
CA TYR A 25 0.97 5.84 -9.22
C TYR A 25 1.26 4.34 -9.15
N ALA A 26 2.23 3.87 -9.94
CA ALA A 26 2.66 2.46 -9.88
C ALA A 26 3.21 2.11 -8.50
N GLN A 27 4.02 2.97 -7.91
CA GLN A 27 4.56 2.76 -6.56
C GLN A 27 3.46 2.78 -5.51
N ILE A 28 2.55 3.75 -5.59
CA ILE A 28 1.40 3.84 -4.68
C ILE A 28 0.57 2.55 -4.75
N GLN A 29 0.31 2.06 -5.96
CA GLN A 29 -0.47 0.84 -6.19
C GLN A 29 0.25 -0.38 -5.60
N GLN A 30 1.56 -0.48 -5.79
CA GLN A 30 2.36 -1.59 -5.24
C GLN A 30 2.35 -1.58 -3.72
N ILE A 31 2.52 -0.41 -3.11
CA ILE A 31 2.48 -0.27 -1.65
C ILE A 31 1.10 -0.68 -1.12
N ALA A 32 0.05 -0.13 -1.70
CA ALA A 32 -1.32 -0.39 -1.25
C ALA A 32 -1.68 -1.87 -1.38
N ASN A 33 -1.35 -2.50 -2.51
CA ASN A 33 -1.61 -3.92 -2.73
C ASN A 33 -0.87 -4.79 -1.71
N ALA A 34 0.40 -4.47 -1.43
CA ALA A 34 1.21 -5.22 -0.48
C ALA A 34 0.65 -5.11 0.95
N VAL A 35 0.23 -3.92 1.35
CA VAL A 35 -0.34 -3.69 2.68
C VAL A 35 -1.66 -4.46 2.85
N VAL A 36 -2.53 -4.39 1.85
CA VAL A 36 -3.82 -5.11 1.89
C VAL A 36 -3.60 -6.62 1.88
N ALA A 37 -2.69 -7.12 1.05
CA ALA A 37 -2.37 -8.56 0.99
C ALA A 37 -1.84 -9.07 2.32
N ALA A 38 -0.97 -8.32 2.99
CA ALA A 38 -0.45 -8.67 4.31
C ALA A 38 -1.56 -8.73 5.35
N SER A 39 -2.52 -7.79 5.31
CA SER A 39 -3.67 -7.75 6.23
C SER A 39 -4.56 -8.98 6.08
N VAL A 40 -4.77 -9.45 4.84
CA VAL A 40 -5.62 -10.62 4.57
C VAL A 40 -4.94 -11.91 5.04
N ASN A 41 -3.63 -12.01 4.87
CA ASN A 41 -2.86 -13.22 5.16
C ASN A 41 -2.35 -13.31 6.61
N ASP A 42 -2.42 -12.23 7.35
CA ASP A 42 -1.91 -12.14 8.72
C ASP A 42 -3.08 -12.14 9.71
N SER A 43 -3.11 -13.17 10.56
CA SER A 43 -4.12 -13.25 11.63
C SER A 43 -3.91 -12.18 12.71
N ASP A 44 -2.70 -11.62 12.78
CA ASP A 44 -2.33 -10.59 13.74
C ASP A 44 -2.36 -9.18 13.11
N ASP A 45 -3.29 -8.93 12.19
CA ASP A 45 -3.45 -7.62 11.55
C ASP A 45 -3.84 -6.56 12.58
N THR A 46 -2.84 -5.85 13.07
CA THR A 46 -3.00 -4.74 14.00
C THR A 46 -2.67 -3.43 13.29
N TRP A 47 -3.14 -2.33 13.87
CA TRP A 47 -2.77 -1.00 13.38
C TRP A 47 -1.25 -0.83 13.31
N ALA A 48 -0.53 -1.30 14.33
CA ALA A 48 0.92 -1.18 14.40
C ALA A 48 1.62 -1.96 13.27
N ASN A 49 1.17 -3.18 12.98
CA ASN A 49 1.72 -3.98 11.89
C ASN A 49 1.45 -3.34 10.53
N ARG A 50 0.27 -2.79 10.36
CA ARG A 50 -0.11 -2.07 9.12
C ARG A 50 0.77 -0.85 8.91
N GLU A 51 0.95 -0.03 9.95
CA GLU A 51 1.81 1.15 9.88
C GLU A 51 3.27 0.79 9.61
N THR A 52 3.77 -0.29 10.24
CA THR A 52 5.10 -0.80 9.97
C THR A 52 5.29 -1.15 8.50
N ASN A 53 4.34 -1.86 7.91
CA ASN A 53 4.39 -2.24 6.50
C ASN A 53 4.37 -1.02 5.58
N ILE A 54 3.52 -0.04 5.87
CA ILE A 54 3.45 1.21 5.10
C ILE A 54 4.80 1.93 5.16
N ASP A 55 5.35 2.10 6.37
CA ASP A 55 6.62 2.82 6.57
C ASP A 55 7.76 2.16 5.79
N MET A 56 7.89 0.85 5.90
CA MET A 56 8.98 0.11 5.24
C MET A 56 8.86 0.18 3.72
N LEU A 57 7.65 0.04 3.19
CA LEU A 57 7.40 0.11 1.75
C LEU A 57 7.60 1.52 1.21
N VAL A 58 7.19 2.55 1.95
CA VAL A 58 7.44 3.94 1.57
C VAL A 58 8.95 4.22 1.51
N LEU A 59 9.70 3.81 2.52
CA LEU A 59 11.15 3.97 2.52
C LEU A 59 11.80 3.25 1.34
N TYR A 60 11.35 2.04 1.06
CA TYR A 60 11.89 1.25 -0.05
C TYR A 60 11.64 1.93 -1.40
N HIS A 61 10.43 2.44 -1.63
CA HIS A 61 10.08 3.02 -2.92
C HIS A 61 10.54 4.48 -3.11
N ALA A 62 10.59 5.25 -2.04
CA ALA A 62 10.83 6.69 -2.12
C ALA A 62 12.28 7.09 -1.86
N THR A 63 13.11 6.19 -1.38
CA THR A 63 14.51 6.50 -1.04
C THR A 63 15.48 5.59 -1.79
N ASP A 64 16.76 5.96 -1.72
CA ASP A 64 17.86 5.16 -2.27
C ASP A 64 18.43 4.14 -1.29
N ILE A 65 17.77 3.92 -0.16
CA ILE A 65 18.13 2.86 0.78
C ILE A 65 17.70 1.52 0.20
N GLY A 66 18.56 0.57 0.08
CA GLY A 66 18.18 -0.75 -0.44
C GLY A 66 17.34 -1.55 0.56
N LYS A 67 16.58 -2.51 0.06
CA LYS A 67 15.74 -3.40 0.86
C LYS A 67 16.52 -4.11 1.97
N GLU A 68 17.71 -4.62 1.63
CA GLU A 68 18.56 -5.35 2.58
C GLU A 68 18.96 -4.47 3.75
N LYS A 69 19.34 -3.23 3.48
CA LYS A 69 19.73 -2.29 4.53
C LYS A 69 18.56 -1.90 5.42
N LEU A 70 17.38 -1.72 4.84
CA LEU A 70 16.17 -1.44 5.60
C LEU A 70 15.84 -2.59 6.56
N GLU A 71 15.92 -3.82 6.09
CA GLU A 71 15.68 -5.01 6.91
C GLU A 71 16.74 -5.16 8.00
N GLU A 72 18.00 -4.89 7.69
CA GLU A 72 19.11 -4.95 8.64
C GLU A 72 18.94 -3.96 9.80
N ILE A 73 18.55 -2.72 9.48
CA ILE A 73 18.34 -1.68 10.50
C ILE A 73 17.10 -1.99 11.33
N GLY A 74 16.00 -2.36 10.67
CA GLY A 74 14.73 -2.67 11.31
C GLY A 74 13.86 -1.44 11.55
N HIS A 75 12.55 -1.66 11.60
CA HIS A 75 11.56 -0.60 11.71
C HIS A 75 11.71 0.26 12.97
N ASP A 76 11.96 -0.37 14.11
CA ASP A 76 12.04 0.35 15.39
C ASP A 76 13.16 1.39 15.39
N VAL A 77 14.32 1.05 14.86
CA VAL A 77 15.46 1.97 14.76
C VAL A 77 15.17 3.06 13.73
N LEU A 78 14.60 2.70 12.59
CA LEU A 78 14.21 3.67 11.56
C LEU A 78 13.20 4.68 12.12
N LEU A 79 12.27 4.24 12.93
CA LEU A 79 11.27 5.10 13.55
C LEU A 79 11.89 6.01 14.61
N THR A 80 12.63 5.44 15.55
CA THR A 80 13.18 6.20 16.68
C THR A 80 14.31 7.14 16.29
N SER A 81 15.00 6.86 15.17
CA SER A 81 16.00 7.78 14.63
C SER A 81 15.40 9.03 14.00
N GLY A 82 14.09 9.06 13.80
CA GLY A 82 13.40 10.17 13.11
C GLY A 82 13.42 10.07 11.59
N LEU A 83 14.03 9.03 11.03
CA LEU A 83 14.17 8.91 9.57
C LEU A 83 12.81 8.74 8.88
N ILE A 84 11.92 7.91 9.43
CA ILE A 84 10.61 7.67 8.84
C ILE A 84 9.84 8.98 8.71
N ASP A 85 9.78 9.76 9.78
CA ASP A 85 9.08 11.04 9.77
C ASP A 85 9.74 12.04 8.81
N ALA A 86 11.07 12.08 8.79
CA ALA A 86 11.82 12.96 7.89
C ALA A 86 11.53 12.64 6.42
N VAL A 87 11.48 11.35 6.07
CA VAL A 87 11.19 10.90 4.70
C VAL A 87 9.74 11.20 4.33
N ARG A 88 8.79 10.80 5.18
CA ARG A 88 7.35 10.98 4.89
C ARG A 88 7.00 12.46 4.73
N TYR A 89 7.60 13.31 5.52
CA TYR A 89 7.39 14.76 5.44
C TYR A 89 7.81 15.33 4.08
N ARG A 90 8.81 14.72 3.42
CA ARG A 90 9.32 15.19 2.13
C ARG A 90 8.51 14.70 0.93
N ILE A 91 7.65 13.72 1.12
CA ILE A 91 6.84 13.15 0.04
C ILE A 91 5.53 13.94 -0.08
N GLU A 92 5.40 14.70 -1.16
CA GLU A 92 4.28 15.62 -1.37
C GLU A 92 2.93 14.91 -1.47
N ASN A 93 2.90 13.70 -2.04
CA ASN A 93 1.68 12.93 -2.23
C ASN A 93 1.59 11.69 -1.32
N ILE A 94 2.19 11.76 -0.14
CA ILE A 94 2.18 10.63 0.80
C ILE A 94 0.77 10.18 1.18
N TYR A 95 -0.19 11.12 1.25
CA TYR A 95 -1.58 10.83 1.58
C TYR A 95 -2.25 9.86 0.58
N SER A 96 -1.76 9.82 -0.65
CA SER A 96 -2.32 8.94 -1.69
C SER A 96 -2.16 7.46 -1.36
N VAL A 97 -1.19 7.10 -0.52
CA VAL A 97 -1.00 5.71 -0.08
C VAL A 97 -2.22 5.24 0.72
N ASN A 98 -2.63 6.01 1.72
CA ASN A 98 -3.81 5.66 2.52
C ASN A 98 -5.09 5.68 1.70
N ASP A 99 -5.22 6.64 0.79
CA ASP A 99 -6.38 6.71 -0.12
C ASP A 99 -6.47 5.46 -0.99
N ALA A 100 -5.35 4.98 -1.51
CA ALA A 100 -5.31 3.77 -2.33
C ALA A 100 -5.64 2.52 -1.51
N ILE A 101 -5.13 2.42 -0.29
CA ILE A 101 -5.45 1.31 0.62
C ILE A 101 -6.96 1.28 0.90
N ASP A 102 -7.54 2.42 1.24
CA ASP A 102 -8.97 2.54 1.53
C ASP A 102 -9.81 2.14 0.31
N TYR A 103 -9.41 2.57 -0.87
CA TYR A 103 -10.10 2.22 -2.12
C TYR A 103 -10.11 0.70 -2.34
N ILE A 104 -8.97 0.04 -2.20
CA ILE A 104 -8.85 -1.41 -2.38
C ILE A 104 -9.69 -2.14 -1.34
N GLU A 105 -9.61 -1.73 -0.09
CA GLU A 105 -10.35 -2.37 1.01
C GLU A 105 -11.85 -2.21 0.85
N ASN A 106 -12.31 -1.04 0.43
CA ASN A 106 -13.74 -0.80 0.18
C ASN A 106 -14.26 -1.67 -0.96
N ASN A 107 -13.47 -1.84 -2.03
CA ASN A 107 -13.81 -2.73 -3.12
C ASN A 107 -13.88 -4.19 -2.67
N GLN A 108 -12.94 -4.63 -1.82
CA GLN A 108 -12.96 -5.98 -1.28
C GLN A 108 -14.18 -6.23 -0.40
N ARG A 109 -14.55 -5.26 0.43
CA ARG A 109 -15.77 -5.36 1.26
C ARG A 109 -17.00 -5.51 0.40
N ALA A 110 -17.12 -4.75 -0.68
CA ALA A 110 -18.23 -4.82 -1.61
C ALA A 110 -18.29 -6.20 -2.29
N ILE A 111 -17.13 -6.71 -2.75
CA ILE A 111 -17.03 -8.04 -3.37
C ILE A 111 -17.41 -9.13 -2.37
N ASN A 112 -16.88 -9.07 -1.14
CA ASN A 112 -17.17 -10.03 -0.08
C ASN A 112 -18.67 -10.04 0.28
N LYS A 113 -19.27 -8.87 0.32
CA LYS A 113 -20.73 -8.74 0.57
C LYS A 113 -21.53 -9.39 -0.54
N MET A 114 -21.13 -9.19 -1.79
CA MET A 114 -21.73 -9.87 -2.94
C MET A 114 -21.60 -11.38 -2.83
N LEU A 115 -20.39 -11.88 -2.50
CA LEU A 115 -20.13 -13.30 -2.37
C LEU A 115 -20.97 -13.94 -1.26
N LYS A 116 -21.18 -13.24 -0.15
CA LYS A 116 -22.03 -13.73 0.94
C LYS A 116 -23.49 -13.84 0.53
N SER A 117 -23.96 -12.99 -0.36
CA SER A 117 -25.34 -13.03 -0.85
C SER A 117 -25.51 -13.96 -2.06
N LEU A 118 -24.41 -14.44 -2.64
CA LEU A 118 -24.43 -15.26 -3.84
C LEU A 118 -25.22 -16.58 -3.68
N PRO A 119 -25.09 -17.33 -2.58
CA PRO A 119 -25.89 -18.55 -2.40
C PRO A 119 -27.39 -18.28 -2.49
N LYS A 120 -27.87 -17.17 -1.91
CA LYS A 120 -29.28 -16.79 -1.98
C LYS A 120 -29.70 -16.44 -3.41
N ILE A 121 -28.85 -15.70 -4.13
CA ILE A 121 -29.08 -15.31 -5.53
C ILE A 121 -29.17 -16.58 -6.39
N LEU A 122 -28.25 -17.52 -6.19
CA LEU A 122 -28.21 -18.78 -6.94
C LEU A 122 -29.40 -19.66 -6.62
N GLU A 123 -29.84 -19.69 -5.38
CA GLU A 123 -31.01 -20.44 -4.98
C GLU A 123 -32.29 -19.87 -5.64
N ASP A 124 -32.40 -18.56 -5.74
CA ASP A 124 -33.52 -17.87 -6.36
C ASP A 124 -33.48 -17.92 -7.91
N SER A 125 -32.35 -18.27 -8.51
CA SER A 125 -32.15 -18.28 -9.96
C SER A 125 -31.51 -19.56 -10.46
N LYS A 126 -32.32 -20.62 -10.55
CA LYS A 126 -31.87 -21.92 -11.04
C LYS A 126 -31.32 -21.86 -12.47
N GLY A 127 -31.81 -20.98 -13.31
CA GLY A 127 -31.31 -20.78 -14.65
C GLY A 127 -29.89 -20.24 -14.66
N LEU A 128 -29.54 -19.35 -13.72
CA LEU A 128 -28.22 -18.82 -13.56
C LEU A 128 -27.25 -19.90 -13.09
N GLN A 129 -27.67 -20.78 -12.18
CA GLN A 129 -26.86 -21.92 -11.75
C GLN A 129 -26.51 -22.84 -12.92
N GLY A 130 -27.47 -23.15 -13.77
CA GLY A 130 -27.25 -23.96 -14.96
C GLY A 130 -26.24 -23.32 -15.90
N LEU A 131 -26.34 -22.02 -16.09
CA LEU A 131 -25.42 -21.25 -16.93
C LEU A 131 -23.99 -21.26 -16.34
N MET A 132 -23.85 -21.05 -15.04
CA MET A 132 -22.58 -21.08 -14.37
C MET A 132 -21.89 -22.44 -14.43
N LYS A 133 -22.64 -23.54 -14.33
CA LYS A 133 -22.12 -24.89 -14.45
C LYS A 133 -21.59 -25.17 -15.85
N LYS A 134 -22.21 -24.62 -16.89
CA LYS A 134 -21.75 -24.77 -18.28
C LYS A 134 -20.45 -24.03 -18.56
N HIS A 135 -20.21 -22.93 -17.87
CA HIS A 135 -19.05 -22.07 -18.08
C HIS A 135 -18.00 -22.17 -16.97
N GLY A 136 -18.29 -22.92 -15.96
CA GLY A 136 -17.39 -23.15 -14.81
C GLY A 136 -16.45 -24.35 -15.05
#